data_650b7c6ab7d5ab7ef5bd3c8bd0b42033
#
_entry.id   650b7c6ab7d5ab7ef5bd3c8bd0b42033
#
_cell.length_a   1.000
_cell.length_b   1.000
_cell.length_c   1.000
_cell.angle_alpha   90.00
_cell.angle_beta   90.00
_cell.angle_gamma   90.00
#
_symmetry.space_group_name_H-M   'P 1'
#
loop_
_entity.id
_entity.type
_entity.pdbx_description
1 polymer ?
#
loop_
_entity_poly.entity_id
_entity_poly.type
_entity_poly.pdbx_seq_one_letter_code
_entity_poly.pdbx_strand_id
1 'polypeptide(L)'
;NVNAVEKRIGIAAGFTNVEGSGTETLKDSSKKASKTVDDNTIIPSIFFELAADNGFGLGIEHVSGTADIGTGSRADDDAETSGGNKASAEIDGLTSLYAIKTFDNGFFLKAGMTQTDVITKETLNTGSTYGNKSVDGKLIGIGMHKTNDNGVFFRASAEYTSYDSFKLTSGVADAVTGTTNTIDADVDTTAFKISIGKAF
;
A
#
# COMPACT_ATOMS: atom_id res chain seq x y z
N ASN A 1 4.82 -3.77 -40.42
CA ASN A 1 5.84 -3.51 -39.40
C ASN A 1 5.39 -4.20 -38.12
N VAL A 2 6.11 -5.25 -37.71
CA VAL A 2 5.96 -5.82 -36.36
C VAL A 2 6.64 -4.81 -35.45
N ASN A 3 5.85 -4.07 -34.65
CA ASN A 3 6.40 -3.20 -33.63
C ASN A 3 7.24 -4.09 -32.70
N ALA A 4 8.51 -3.81 -32.57
CA ALA A 4 9.36 -4.51 -31.64
C ALA A 4 8.87 -4.20 -30.21
N VAL A 5 8.76 -5.23 -29.40
CA VAL A 5 8.41 -5.10 -27.99
C VAL A 5 9.68 -5.33 -27.19
N GLU A 6 10.14 -4.28 -26.54
CA GLU A 6 11.26 -4.34 -25.60
C GLU A 6 10.78 -4.92 -24.28
N LYS A 7 11.51 -5.88 -23.74
CA LYS A 7 11.29 -6.46 -22.41
C LYS A 7 12.22 -5.78 -21.44
N ARG A 8 11.69 -5.35 -20.30
CA ARG A 8 12.44 -4.69 -19.24
C ARG A 8 12.24 -5.44 -17.93
N ILE A 9 13.32 -5.69 -17.22
CA ILE A 9 13.29 -6.21 -15.85
C ILE A 9 14.16 -5.31 -14.98
N GLY A 10 13.71 -5.01 -13.77
CA GLY A 10 14.46 -4.17 -12.86
C GLY A 10 14.06 -4.33 -11.40
N ILE A 11 14.88 -3.73 -10.57
CA ILE A 11 14.63 -3.58 -9.13
C ILE A 11 14.51 -2.10 -8.80
N ALA A 12 13.76 -1.79 -7.76
CA ALA A 12 13.60 -0.44 -7.26
C ALA A 12 13.72 -0.40 -5.74
N ALA A 13 14.09 0.77 -5.23
CA ALA A 13 13.98 1.13 -3.82
C ALA A 13 13.17 2.41 -3.73
N GLY A 14 12.07 2.38 -2.99
CA GLY A 14 11.19 3.51 -2.75
C GLY A 14 11.34 4.05 -1.35
N PHE A 15 11.69 5.32 -1.22
CA PHE A 15 11.55 6.09 0.02
C PHE A 15 10.08 6.47 0.12
N THR A 16 9.35 5.77 0.96
CA THR A 16 7.89 5.83 0.99
C THR A 16 7.41 6.45 2.29
N ASN A 17 6.62 7.49 2.17
CA ASN A 17 5.80 8.02 3.24
C ASN A 17 4.43 7.33 3.19
N VAL A 18 3.98 6.83 4.32
CA VAL A 18 2.69 6.16 4.51
C VAL A 18 1.85 7.03 5.43
N GLU A 19 0.77 7.56 4.90
CA GLU A 19 -0.23 8.30 5.66
C GLU A 19 -1.46 7.43 5.86
N GLY A 20 -1.84 7.20 7.12
CA GLY A 20 -2.99 6.40 7.47
C GLY A 20 -3.90 7.12 8.46
N SER A 21 -5.19 6.96 8.32
CA SER A 21 -6.16 7.36 9.32
C SER A 21 -7.13 6.23 9.62
N GLY A 22 -7.49 6.08 10.89
CA GLY A 22 -8.43 5.08 11.33
C GLY A 22 -9.35 5.63 12.41
N THR A 23 -10.62 5.26 12.32
CA THR A 23 -11.64 5.59 13.34
C THR A 23 -12.27 4.31 13.84
N GLU A 24 -12.03 4.00 15.11
CA GLU A 24 -12.69 2.89 15.80
C GLU A 24 -14.07 3.36 16.33
N THR A 25 -15.09 2.60 16.02
CA THR A 25 -16.43 2.73 16.62
C THR A 25 -16.66 1.50 17.51
N LEU A 26 -16.91 1.76 18.78
CA LEU A 26 -17.13 0.70 19.76
C LEU A 26 -18.49 0.05 19.59
N LYS A 27 -18.62 -1.16 20.10
CA LYS A 27 -19.83 -1.98 20.06
C LYS A 27 -21.09 -1.31 20.66
N ASP A 28 -20.94 -0.36 21.57
CA ASP A 28 -22.02 0.43 22.12
C ASP A 28 -22.41 1.64 21.26
N SER A 29 -21.68 1.89 20.16
CA SER A 29 -21.82 3.01 19.23
C SER A 29 -21.64 4.41 19.85
N SER A 30 -21.36 4.50 21.15
CA SER A 30 -21.29 5.77 21.90
C SER A 30 -19.88 6.38 21.89
N LYS A 31 -18.86 5.56 21.71
CA LYS A 31 -17.44 5.98 21.81
C LYS A 31 -16.71 5.74 20.50
N LYS A 32 -15.90 6.72 20.10
CA LYS A 32 -15.03 6.66 18.93
C LYS A 32 -13.62 7.07 19.31
N ALA A 33 -12.65 6.28 18.91
CA ALA A 33 -11.24 6.63 18.96
C ALA A 33 -10.75 6.85 17.53
N SER A 34 -10.06 7.96 17.27
CA SER A 34 -9.46 8.24 15.97
C SER A 34 -7.95 8.36 16.12
N LYS A 35 -7.22 7.84 15.13
CA LYS A 35 -5.77 7.96 15.07
C LYS A 35 -5.33 8.23 13.63
N THR A 36 -4.34 9.10 13.49
CA THR A 36 -3.61 9.31 12.25
C THR A 36 -2.18 8.80 12.44
N VAL A 37 -1.65 8.18 11.41
CA VAL A 37 -0.28 7.67 11.33
C VAL A 37 0.39 8.32 10.13
N ASP A 38 1.64 8.73 10.32
CA ASP A 38 2.53 9.24 9.29
C ASP A 38 3.90 8.60 9.54
N ASP A 39 4.32 7.71 8.67
CA ASP A 39 5.57 6.97 8.81
C ASP A 39 6.35 6.92 7.50
N ASN A 40 7.67 6.79 7.61
CA ASN A 40 8.57 6.73 6.47
C ASN A 40 9.34 5.42 6.47
N THR A 41 9.33 4.74 5.33
CA THR A 41 10.01 3.46 5.18
C THR A 41 10.68 3.33 3.81
N ILE A 42 11.64 2.41 3.70
CA ILE A 42 12.27 2.06 2.43
C ILE A 42 11.69 0.72 1.98
N ILE A 43 11.08 0.74 0.80
CA ILE A 43 10.39 -0.42 0.24
C ILE A 43 11.10 -0.88 -1.03
N PRO A 44 11.72 -2.08 -1.03
CA PRO A 44 12.28 -2.68 -2.24
C PRO A 44 11.20 -3.32 -3.09
N SER A 45 11.36 -3.26 -4.41
CA SER A 45 10.46 -3.94 -5.35
C SER A 45 11.23 -4.51 -6.55
N ILE A 46 10.60 -5.44 -7.23
CA ILE A 46 11.00 -5.97 -8.53
C ILE A 46 9.88 -5.67 -9.53
N PHE A 47 10.27 -5.33 -10.77
CA PHE A 47 9.27 -5.09 -11.82
C PHE A 47 9.68 -5.71 -13.15
N PHE A 48 8.67 -5.99 -13.96
CA PHE A 48 8.78 -6.42 -15.34
C PHE A 48 7.88 -5.55 -16.21
N GLU A 49 8.38 -5.15 -17.38
CA GLU A 49 7.64 -4.34 -18.36
C GLU A 49 7.79 -4.87 -19.78
N LEU A 50 6.75 -4.66 -20.55
CA LEU A 50 6.74 -4.78 -22.00
C LEU A 50 6.52 -3.37 -22.58
N ALA A 51 7.47 -2.87 -23.35
CA ALA A 51 7.42 -1.53 -23.92
C ALA A 51 7.47 -1.59 -25.45
N ALA A 52 6.58 -0.84 -26.09
CA ALA A 52 6.57 -0.67 -27.56
C ALA A 52 7.47 0.50 -27.96
N ASP A 53 7.89 0.52 -29.24
CA ASP A 53 8.75 1.56 -29.83
C ASP A 53 8.19 2.98 -29.69
N ASN A 54 6.87 3.10 -29.59
CA ASN A 54 6.22 4.39 -29.37
C ASN A 54 6.26 4.90 -27.93
N GLY A 55 6.97 4.18 -27.05
CA GLY A 55 7.16 4.50 -25.63
C GLY A 55 6.01 4.11 -24.70
N PHE A 56 4.92 3.51 -25.20
CA PHE A 56 3.91 2.91 -24.34
C PHE A 56 4.36 1.55 -23.85
N GLY A 57 4.07 1.24 -22.60
CA GLY A 57 4.36 -0.05 -22.00
C GLY A 57 3.33 -0.45 -20.96
N LEU A 58 3.34 -1.73 -20.67
CA LEU A 58 2.59 -2.34 -19.55
C LEU A 58 3.59 -3.02 -18.61
N GLY A 59 3.39 -2.88 -17.34
CA GLY A 59 4.27 -3.45 -16.34
C GLY A 59 3.54 -4.02 -15.14
N ILE A 60 4.23 -4.93 -14.49
CA ILE A 60 3.87 -5.45 -13.18
C ILE A 60 5.02 -5.17 -12.21
N GLU A 61 4.71 -4.70 -11.03
CA GLU A 61 5.66 -4.46 -9.96
C GLU A 61 5.20 -5.20 -8.71
N HIS A 62 6.12 -5.86 -8.05
CA HIS A 62 5.85 -6.58 -6.83
C HIS A 62 6.81 -6.15 -5.72
N VAL A 63 6.23 -5.84 -4.58
CA VAL A 63 6.93 -5.59 -3.32
C VAL A 63 6.79 -6.83 -2.46
N SER A 64 7.93 -7.37 -2.03
CA SER A 64 7.97 -8.47 -1.06
C SER A 64 8.28 -7.90 0.32
N GLY A 65 7.52 -8.35 1.33
CA GLY A 65 7.75 -7.96 2.72
C GLY A 65 6.64 -7.10 3.29
N THR A 66 6.75 -6.82 4.58
CA THR A 66 5.77 -6.11 5.37
C THR A 66 6.24 -4.69 5.68
N ALA A 67 5.31 -3.75 5.77
CA ALA A 67 5.54 -2.41 6.28
C ALA A 67 4.50 -2.07 7.35
N ASP A 68 4.96 -1.59 8.50
CA ASP A 68 4.07 -1.13 9.57
C ASP A 68 3.31 0.12 9.11
N ILE A 69 1.99 0.12 9.33
CA ILE A 69 1.12 1.29 9.05
C ILE A 69 0.58 1.92 10.33
N GLY A 70 0.92 1.39 11.47
CA GLY A 70 0.69 2.03 12.75
C GLY A 70 0.29 1.10 13.89
N THR A 71 0.43 1.63 15.08
CA THR A 71 0.01 0.99 16.33
C THR A 71 -0.89 1.95 17.11
N GLY A 72 -2.04 1.47 17.54
CA GLY A 72 -2.96 2.15 18.45
C GLY A 72 -3.08 1.41 19.78
N SER A 73 -3.25 2.16 20.84
CA SER A 73 -3.61 1.59 22.15
C SER A 73 -4.63 2.51 22.82
N ARG A 74 -5.57 1.91 23.52
CA ARG A 74 -6.51 2.63 24.39
C ARG A 74 -6.73 1.85 25.69
N ALA A 75 -7.05 2.55 26.75
CA ALA A 75 -7.54 1.93 27.96
C ALA A 75 -8.95 1.36 27.71
N ASP A 76 -9.30 0.34 28.47
CA ASP A 76 -10.67 -0.13 28.52
C ASP A 76 -11.61 0.97 29.03
N ASP A 77 -12.82 0.88 28.58
CA ASP A 77 -13.93 1.67 29.08
C ASP A 77 -15.01 0.77 29.73
N ASP A 78 -16.09 1.40 30.19
CA ASP A 78 -17.15 0.70 30.93
C ASP A 78 -17.89 -0.39 30.13
N ALA A 79 -17.68 -0.45 28.82
CA ALA A 79 -18.29 -1.46 27.93
C ALA A 79 -17.43 -2.71 27.75
N GLU A 80 -16.25 -2.74 28.34
CA GLU A 80 -15.27 -3.82 28.22
C GLU A 80 -14.76 -4.26 29.59
N THR A 81 -14.20 -5.46 29.68
CA THR A 81 -13.58 -5.95 30.91
C THR A 81 -12.22 -5.25 31.13
N SER A 82 -11.79 -5.12 32.39
CA SER A 82 -10.57 -4.39 32.78
C SER A 82 -9.32 -4.90 32.07
N GLY A 83 -8.53 -3.99 31.50
CA GLY A 83 -7.27 -4.23 30.77
C GLY A 83 -7.05 -3.20 29.67
N GLY A 84 -6.00 -3.32 28.90
CA GLY A 84 -5.70 -2.45 27.78
C GLY A 84 -6.00 -3.11 26.43
N ASN A 85 -6.38 -2.31 25.46
CA ASN A 85 -6.51 -2.75 24.07
C ASN A 85 -5.36 -2.18 23.25
N LYS A 86 -4.71 -3.04 22.47
CA LYS A 86 -3.66 -2.67 21.54
C LYS A 86 -3.94 -3.29 20.19
N ALA A 87 -3.84 -2.49 19.14
CA ALA A 87 -3.90 -2.96 17.77
C ALA A 87 -2.78 -2.33 16.95
N SER A 88 -2.19 -3.11 16.06
CA SER A 88 -1.28 -2.66 15.03
C SER A 88 -1.72 -3.21 13.70
N ALA A 89 -1.35 -2.53 12.63
CA ALA A 89 -1.60 -2.99 11.28
C ALA A 89 -0.32 -2.90 10.44
N GLU A 90 -0.15 -3.86 9.56
CA GLU A 90 0.94 -3.97 8.60
C GLU A 90 0.34 -4.11 7.19
N ILE A 91 1.03 -3.56 6.20
CA ILE A 91 0.81 -3.90 4.80
C ILE A 91 1.73 -5.07 4.48
N ASP A 92 1.21 -6.15 3.92
CA ASP A 92 1.98 -7.30 3.47
C ASP A 92 1.79 -7.52 1.97
N GLY A 93 2.91 -7.57 1.28
CA GLY A 93 2.96 -7.78 -0.18
C GLY A 93 2.13 -6.76 -0.96
N LEU A 94 2.73 -6.12 -1.93
CA LEU A 94 2.02 -5.20 -2.80
C LEU A 94 2.28 -5.57 -4.24
N THR A 95 1.24 -5.71 -5.03
CA THR A 95 1.35 -5.97 -6.46
C THR A 95 0.65 -4.87 -7.23
N SER A 96 1.38 -4.24 -8.15
CA SER A 96 0.86 -3.19 -9.03
C SER A 96 0.87 -3.65 -10.48
N LEU A 97 -0.23 -3.41 -11.18
CA LEU A 97 -0.33 -3.53 -12.64
C LEU A 97 -0.48 -2.12 -13.20
N TYR A 98 0.38 -1.71 -14.13
CA TYR A 98 0.41 -0.33 -14.60
C TYR A 98 0.70 -0.21 -16.10
N ALA A 99 0.25 0.92 -16.65
CA ALA A 99 0.68 1.44 -17.92
C ALA A 99 1.73 2.54 -17.70
N ILE A 100 2.69 2.61 -18.61
CA ILE A 100 3.74 3.64 -18.63
C ILE A 100 3.83 4.24 -20.02
N LYS A 101 4.03 5.55 -20.09
CA LYS A 101 4.38 6.27 -21.32
C LYS A 101 5.71 6.97 -21.12
N THR A 102 6.74 6.50 -21.82
CA THR A 102 8.06 7.15 -21.87
C THR A 102 8.15 8.01 -23.12
N PHE A 103 8.60 9.24 -22.96
CA PHE A 103 8.82 10.21 -24.05
C PHE A 103 10.30 10.19 -24.49
N ASP A 104 10.59 10.76 -25.67
CA ASP A 104 11.93 10.74 -26.27
C ASP A 104 13.00 11.42 -25.41
N ASN A 105 12.61 12.38 -24.57
CA ASN A 105 13.49 13.05 -23.61
C ASN A 105 13.74 12.26 -22.33
N GLY A 106 13.19 11.04 -22.23
CA GLY A 106 13.30 10.17 -21.06
C GLY A 106 12.28 10.44 -19.93
N PHE A 107 11.50 11.52 -20.01
CA PHE A 107 10.39 11.71 -19.07
C PHE A 107 9.35 10.62 -19.25
N PHE A 108 8.71 10.19 -18.16
CA PHE A 108 7.61 9.24 -18.25
C PHE A 108 6.46 9.56 -17.30
N LEU A 109 5.30 9.07 -17.70
CA LEU A 109 4.07 9.01 -16.88
C LEU A 109 3.73 7.55 -16.63
N LYS A 110 3.27 7.24 -15.42
CA LYS A 110 2.85 5.91 -14.97
C LYS A 110 1.47 6.02 -14.33
N ALA A 111 0.59 5.09 -14.64
CA ALA A 111 -0.72 4.97 -13.98
C ALA A 111 -1.11 3.50 -13.87
N GLY A 112 -1.72 3.12 -12.79
CA GLY A 112 -2.05 1.72 -12.56
C GLY A 112 -2.98 1.48 -11.39
N MET A 113 -3.16 0.20 -11.13
CA MET A 113 -3.89 -0.33 -9.97
C MET A 113 -2.93 -1.15 -9.12
N THR A 114 -3.14 -1.13 -7.84
CA THR A 114 -2.36 -1.90 -6.88
C THR A 114 -3.28 -2.66 -5.94
N GLN A 115 -2.80 -3.78 -5.43
CA GLN A 115 -3.47 -4.56 -4.39
C GLN A 115 -2.47 -4.93 -3.32
N THR A 116 -2.89 -4.84 -2.08
CA THR A 116 -2.09 -5.22 -0.91
C THR A 116 -2.97 -5.88 0.14
N ASP A 117 -2.35 -6.63 1.03
CA ASP A 117 -3.05 -7.20 2.18
C ASP A 117 -2.73 -6.37 3.44
N VAL A 118 -3.79 -5.97 4.14
CA VAL A 118 -3.70 -5.38 5.47
C VAL A 118 -3.81 -6.50 6.49
N ILE A 119 -2.76 -6.67 7.27
CA ILE A 119 -2.68 -7.64 8.35
C ILE A 119 -2.82 -6.90 9.67
N THR A 120 -3.77 -7.31 10.49
CA THR A 120 -3.96 -6.74 11.82
C THR A 120 -3.39 -7.67 12.89
N LYS A 121 -2.78 -7.06 13.90
CA LYS A 121 -2.24 -7.75 15.09
C LYS A 121 -2.83 -7.07 16.31
N GLU A 122 -3.69 -7.78 17.02
CA GLU A 122 -4.39 -7.22 18.17
C GLU A 122 -4.06 -7.98 19.45
N THR A 123 -4.10 -7.22 20.54
CA THR A 123 -4.27 -7.73 21.89
C THR A 123 -5.44 -6.98 22.50
N LEU A 124 -6.66 -7.48 22.22
CA LEU A 124 -7.88 -6.93 22.76
C LEU A 124 -8.26 -7.69 24.01
N ASN A 125 -8.74 -6.97 25.01
CA ASN A 125 -9.10 -7.56 26.30
C ASN A 125 -10.24 -8.59 26.19
N THR A 126 -11.09 -8.45 25.16
CA THR A 126 -12.15 -9.41 24.82
C THR A 126 -11.63 -10.68 24.14
N GLY A 127 -10.36 -10.75 23.74
CA GLY A 127 -9.81 -11.80 22.89
C GLY A 127 -10.28 -11.76 21.43
N SER A 128 -10.97 -10.70 21.01
CA SER A 128 -11.45 -10.52 19.64
C SER A 128 -10.31 -10.12 18.71
N THR A 129 -10.49 -10.36 17.40
CA THR A 129 -9.58 -9.96 16.33
C THR A 129 -10.33 -9.26 15.22
N TYR A 130 -9.67 -8.32 14.52
CA TYR A 130 -10.25 -7.63 13.37
C TYR A 130 -10.08 -8.41 12.05
N GLY A 131 -9.15 -9.34 12.00
CA GLY A 131 -8.82 -10.12 10.81
C GLY A 131 -8.04 -9.33 9.75
N ASN A 132 -7.71 -10.02 8.67
CA ASN A 132 -6.95 -9.44 7.54
C ASN A 132 -7.88 -9.06 6.41
N LYS A 133 -7.45 -8.11 5.57
CA LYS A 133 -8.23 -7.64 4.43
C LYS A 133 -7.33 -7.24 3.27
N SER A 134 -7.67 -7.72 2.06
CA SER A 134 -7.08 -7.22 0.82
C SER A 134 -7.71 -5.88 0.45
N VAL A 135 -6.87 -4.92 0.06
CA VAL A 135 -7.25 -3.56 -0.28
C VAL A 135 -6.68 -3.20 -1.64
N ASP A 136 -7.54 -2.67 -2.49
CA ASP A 136 -7.16 -2.16 -3.80
C ASP A 136 -6.80 -0.68 -3.73
N GLY A 137 -5.95 -0.23 -4.65
CA GLY A 137 -5.54 1.17 -4.75
C GLY A 137 -5.29 1.61 -6.19
N LYS A 138 -5.14 2.92 -6.37
CA LYS A 138 -4.84 3.56 -7.64
C LYS A 138 -3.50 4.26 -7.55
N LEU A 139 -2.64 3.98 -8.50
CA LEU A 139 -1.28 4.47 -8.60
C LEU A 139 -1.15 5.46 -9.73
N ILE A 140 -0.51 6.59 -9.48
CA ILE A 140 0.01 7.50 -10.50
C ILE A 140 1.47 7.82 -10.21
N GLY A 141 2.25 8.10 -11.26
CA GLY A 141 3.66 8.42 -11.10
C GLY A 141 4.21 9.21 -12.28
N ILE A 142 5.28 9.93 -11.98
CA ILE A 142 6.07 10.67 -12.98
C ILE A 142 7.55 10.40 -12.73
N GLY A 143 8.36 10.45 -13.76
CA GLY A 143 9.79 10.26 -13.56
C GLY A 143 10.64 10.45 -14.81
N MET A 144 11.90 10.09 -14.65
CA MET A 144 12.90 10.10 -15.70
C MET A 144 13.48 8.70 -15.89
N HIS A 145 13.64 8.30 -17.13
CA HIS A 145 14.20 7.03 -17.56
C HIS A 145 15.38 7.30 -18.49
N LYS A 146 16.49 6.64 -18.25
CA LYS A 146 17.69 6.72 -19.10
C LYS A 146 18.28 5.32 -19.29
N THR A 147 18.44 4.93 -20.55
CA THR A 147 19.05 3.66 -20.97
C THR A 147 20.41 3.94 -21.61
N ASN A 148 21.40 3.10 -21.34
CA ASN A 148 22.68 3.12 -22.03
C ASN A 148 22.68 2.16 -23.24
N ASP A 149 23.74 2.20 -24.06
CA ASP A 149 23.89 1.38 -25.27
C ASP A 149 23.86 -0.13 -25.00
N ASN A 150 24.16 -0.54 -23.80
CA ASN A 150 24.10 -1.96 -23.39
C ASN A 150 22.72 -2.38 -22.87
N GLY A 151 21.70 -1.50 -22.93
CA GLY A 151 20.34 -1.77 -22.46
C GLY A 151 20.19 -1.69 -20.94
N VAL A 152 21.21 -1.31 -20.18
CA VAL A 152 21.03 -1.02 -18.75
C VAL A 152 20.36 0.33 -18.59
N PHE A 153 19.31 0.39 -17.79
CA PHE A 153 18.60 1.63 -17.54
C PHE A 153 18.56 2.01 -16.06
N PHE A 154 18.42 3.30 -15.84
CA PHE A 154 18.16 3.91 -14.54
C PHE A 154 16.89 4.72 -14.59
N ARG A 155 16.13 4.73 -13.49
CA ARG A 155 14.95 5.56 -13.30
C ARG A 155 14.98 6.26 -11.96
N ALA A 156 14.41 7.46 -11.96
CA ALA A 156 14.00 8.17 -10.75
C ALA A 156 12.55 8.58 -10.95
N SER A 157 11.69 8.31 -9.98
CA SER A 157 10.26 8.65 -10.03
C SER A 157 9.71 9.13 -8.70
N ALA A 158 8.64 9.92 -8.79
CA ALA A 158 7.73 10.20 -7.70
C ALA A 158 6.41 9.50 -8.01
N GLU A 159 5.89 8.75 -7.06
CA GLU A 159 4.67 7.96 -7.19
C GLU A 159 3.73 8.25 -6.02
N TYR A 160 2.43 8.32 -6.31
CA TYR A 160 1.37 8.45 -5.31
C TYR A 160 0.38 7.31 -5.49
N THR A 161 0.00 6.67 -4.38
CA THR A 161 -1.01 5.62 -4.37
C THR A 161 -2.07 5.95 -3.34
N SER A 162 -3.32 5.99 -3.79
CA SER A 162 -4.48 6.11 -2.92
C SER A 162 -5.19 4.75 -2.88
N TYR A 163 -5.35 4.22 -1.68
CA TYR A 163 -6.05 2.97 -1.45
C TYR A 163 -7.53 3.22 -1.20
N ASP A 164 -8.36 2.25 -1.57
CA ASP A 164 -9.79 2.30 -1.27
C ASP A 164 -10.01 2.22 0.25
N SER A 165 -10.90 3.05 0.77
CA SER A 165 -11.29 3.01 2.19
C SER A 165 -11.78 1.61 2.56
N PHE A 166 -11.39 1.13 3.72
CA PHE A 166 -11.77 -0.20 4.15
C PHE A 166 -12.27 -0.21 5.59
N LYS A 167 -13.12 -1.19 5.86
CA LYS A 167 -13.68 -1.45 7.19
C LYS A 167 -13.22 -2.80 7.71
N LEU A 168 -12.75 -2.80 8.94
CA LEU A 168 -12.46 -3.99 9.73
C LEU A 168 -13.52 -4.13 10.81
N THR A 169 -13.92 -5.37 11.11
CA THR A 169 -14.95 -5.67 12.10
C THR A 169 -14.41 -6.71 13.08
N SER A 170 -14.52 -6.45 14.37
CA SER A 170 -14.09 -7.41 15.40
C SER A 170 -14.93 -8.68 15.38
N GLY A 171 -14.30 -9.83 15.66
CA GLY A 171 -14.95 -11.13 15.57
C GLY A 171 -15.97 -11.45 16.68
N VAL A 172 -15.94 -10.71 17.81
CA VAL A 172 -16.83 -10.96 18.96
C VAL A 172 -17.82 -9.83 19.11
N ALA A 173 -19.11 -10.19 18.97
CA ALA A 173 -20.21 -9.27 19.20
C ALA A 173 -20.48 -9.08 20.70
N ASP A 174 -20.98 -7.91 21.05
CA ASP A 174 -21.52 -7.66 22.38
C ASP A 174 -22.72 -8.57 22.67
N ALA A 175 -22.78 -9.15 23.85
CA ALA A 175 -23.83 -10.10 24.22
C ALA A 175 -25.22 -9.44 24.40
N VAL A 176 -25.27 -8.12 24.63
CA VAL A 176 -26.51 -7.38 24.89
C VAL A 176 -27.00 -6.68 23.61
N THR A 177 -26.11 -6.00 22.89
CA THR A 177 -26.47 -5.20 21.71
C THR A 177 -26.34 -5.98 20.41
N GLY A 178 -25.62 -7.09 20.38
CA GLY A 178 -25.29 -7.85 19.18
C GLY A 178 -24.36 -7.14 18.20
N THR A 179 -23.77 -6.00 18.60
CA THR A 179 -22.87 -5.19 17.76
C THR A 179 -21.41 -5.53 18.03
N THR A 180 -20.56 -5.23 17.04
CA THR A 180 -19.11 -5.44 17.09
C THR A 180 -18.38 -4.10 17.01
N ASN A 181 -17.12 -4.07 17.46
CA ASN A 181 -16.24 -2.94 17.18
C ASN A 181 -15.91 -2.91 15.68
N THR A 182 -15.85 -1.72 15.11
CA THR A 182 -15.46 -1.52 13.71
C THR A 182 -14.36 -0.48 13.61
N ILE A 183 -13.46 -0.65 12.64
CA ILE A 183 -12.45 0.35 12.27
C ILE A 183 -12.70 0.71 10.82
N ASP A 184 -12.98 1.99 10.56
CA ASP A 184 -12.97 2.57 9.22
C ASP A 184 -11.59 3.20 9.00
N ALA A 185 -10.90 2.82 7.93
CA ALA A 185 -9.53 3.22 7.67
C ALA A 185 -9.33 3.68 6.23
N ASP A 186 -8.47 4.69 6.09
CA ASP A 186 -7.97 5.23 4.83
C ASP A 186 -6.44 5.21 4.86
N VAL A 187 -5.82 4.87 3.72
CA VAL A 187 -4.36 4.83 3.57
C VAL A 187 -3.98 5.43 2.23
N ASP A 188 -2.96 6.28 2.25
CA ASP A 188 -2.30 6.81 1.07
C ASP A 188 -0.79 6.64 1.19
N THR A 189 -0.10 6.55 0.07
CA THR A 189 1.37 6.51 0.07
C THR A 189 1.95 7.47 -0.97
N THR A 190 3.04 8.12 -0.59
CA THR A 190 3.88 8.92 -1.50
C THR A 190 5.28 8.34 -1.48
N ALA A 191 5.82 8.01 -2.65
CA ALA A 191 7.13 7.39 -2.76
C ALA A 191 8.03 8.15 -3.74
N PHE A 192 9.29 8.32 -3.37
CA PHE A 192 10.37 8.62 -4.31
C PHE A 192 11.15 7.33 -4.58
N LYS A 193 11.17 6.89 -5.84
CA LYS A 193 11.80 5.62 -6.23
C LYS A 193 13.03 5.83 -7.09
N ILE A 194 14.05 5.02 -6.81
CA ILE A 194 15.22 4.83 -7.67
C ILE A 194 15.20 3.40 -8.17
N SER A 195 15.38 3.22 -9.47
CA SER A 195 15.35 1.89 -10.09
C SER A 195 16.54 1.68 -11.01
N ILE A 196 16.98 0.44 -11.09
CA ILE A 196 17.95 -0.03 -12.07
C ILE A 196 17.42 -1.29 -12.73
N GLY A 197 17.66 -1.44 -14.02
CA GLY A 197 17.20 -2.62 -14.75
C GLY A 197 17.92 -2.83 -16.07
N LYS A 198 17.44 -3.83 -16.80
CA LYS A 198 17.94 -4.27 -18.08
C LYS A 198 16.79 -4.38 -19.09
N ALA A 199 17.03 -3.85 -20.27
CA ALA A 199 16.18 -3.95 -21.46
C ALA A 199 16.78 -4.97 -22.44
N PHE A 200 15.91 -5.74 -23.14
CA PHE A 200 16.26 -6.79 -24.11
C PHE A 200 15.44 -6.68 -25.39
#